data_df59b88a024a623f67ef4a6520a3f116
#
_entry.id   df59b88a024a623f67ef4a6520a3f116
#
_cell.length_a   1.000
_cell.length_b   1.000
_cell.length_c   1.000
_cell.angle_alpha   90.00
_cell.angle_beta   90.00
_cell.angle_gamma   90.00
#
_symmetry.space_group_name_H-M   'P 1'
#
loop_
_entity.id
_entity.type
_entity.pdbx_description
1 polymer ?
#
loop_
_entity_poly.entity_id
_entity_poly.type
_entity_poly.pdbx_seq_one_letter_code
_entity_poly.pdbx_strand_id
1 'polypeptide(L)'
;MQSPYLFASYRLMISRPKALAWRPMHWSALLWFALCSSISFSAETSAPPIAPILNLEQRARFIDQIIEERVATVLPGLMRRTGIDCWIMVSREYNEDPVLKTFLPANWLSARRTTILAIFDHGPNQPLETIAVARYPVGTVFKQGWFPEDQPDQWTRLLEIVSERDPKTIGINTSDQFALADGLSRTEHQRLTRTLHEYAKRIQSAESLAIGWLETRSASEQTIYPSIVAHAQRLIKRAFSSEAINLGTTTTRDLEWWLRESVEAMDLEVWFHPSVSRQFRSDQADSRPIGATRPNNDLIQPGDLLHVDFGIKYLRLNTDTQQHAYILRRGEVKLPLPLQAAFQQGNALQDILMSQFASGRTGNEILLSSLALAKQQGINGLIYTHPLGLHGHGAGPTIGLWDQQTGIPGRGDYKLFRDTAHSIELSVTETVEDWEHPVRIMLEEDAFFDGNHVRFLSGRQTTPWLVPRQ
;
A
#
# COMPACT_ATOMS: atom_id res chain seq x y z
N MET A 1 -51.24 40.07 -14.21
CA MET A 1 -51.17 41.50 -13.86
C MET A 1 -49.70 41.84 -13.75
N GLN A 2 -49.18 42.36 -14.83
CA GLN A 2 -48.62 43.69 -15.07
C GLN A 2 -47.36 44.00 -14.25
N SER A 3 -46.27 43.99 -14.97
CA SER A 3 -45.05 44.82 -14.95
C SER A 3 -45.36 46.32 -14.63
N PRO A 4 -44.42 47.32 -14.44
CA PRO A 4 -43.15 47.45 -15.15
C PRO A 4 -41.99 48.31 -14.46
N TYR A 5 -40.79 48.28 -15.15
CA TYR A 5 -39.80 49.36 -15.43
C TYR A 5 -39.08 50.16 -14.33
N LEU A 6 -37.75 50.28 -14.43
CA LEU A 6 -37.12 51.48 -14.94
C LEU A 6 -35.60 51.33 -15.17
N PHE A 7 -35.18 51.82 -16.37
CA PHE A 7 -33.85 52.05 -16.88
C PHE A 7 -33.12 53.21 -16.19
N ALA A 8 -31.80 53.16 -16.13
CA ALA A 8 -30.96 54.36 -16.18
C ALA A 8 -29.62 54.07 -16.85
N SER A 9 -29.50 54.59 -18.04
CA SER A 9 -28.30 54.72 -18.84
C SER A 9 -27.44 55.91 -18.37
N TYR A 10 -26.10 55.77 -18.36
CA TYR A 10 -25.18 56.90 -18.47
C TYR A 10 -24.15 56.64 -19.55
N ARG A 11 -24.22 57.51 -20.60
CA ARG A 11 -23.19 57.77 -21.63
C ARG A 11 -22.36 58.94 -21.15
N LEU A 12 -21.06 58.93 -21.48
CA LEU A 12 -20.21 60.06 -21.97
C LEU A 12 -18.75 59.65 -21.72
N MET A 13 -17.76 60.00 -22.46
CA MET A 13 -17.50 60.73 -23.70
C MET A 13 -16.12 60.40 -24.21
N ILE A 14 -15.96 60.53 -25.48
CA ILE A 14 -14.79 60.30 -26.31
C ILE A 14 -13.71 61.38 -26.08
N SER A 15 -12.42 61.04 -26.10
CA SER A 15 -11.40 61.91 -26.68
C SER A 15 -10.23 61.10 -27.26
N ARG A 16 -10.04 61.18 -28.56
CA ARG A 16 -8.80 60.80 -29.28
C ARG A 16 -7.86 62.01 -29.31
N PRO A 17 -6.54 61.77 -29.36
CA PRO A 17 -5.74 62.51 -30.36
C PRO A 17 -4.75 61.64 -31.16
N LYS A 18 -4.79 61.96 -32.45
CA LYS A 18 -3.75 62.16 -33.44
C LYS A 18 -2.65 61.10 -33.69
N ALA A 19 -2.76 60.58 -34.88
CA ALA A 19 -1.75 59.83 -35.62
C ALA A 19 -0.43 60.66 -35.86
N LEU A 20 0.71 60.02 -35.66
CA LEU A 20 1.99 60.42 -36.19
C LEU A 20 2.52 59.31 -37.09
N ALA A 21 2.70 59.63 -38.36
CA ALA A 21 3.26 58.76 -39.37
C ALA A 21 4.77 58.61 -39.14
N TRP A 22 5.28 57.37 -39.15
CA TRP A 22 6.71 57.13 -39.33
C TRP A 22 6.95 56.07 -40.41
N ARG A 23 7.97 56.33 -41.23
CA ARG A 23 8.41 55.61 -42.44
C ARG A 23 9.02 54.23 -42.08
N PRO A 24 9.00 53.26 -43.02
CA PRO A 24 9.64 51.97 -42.84
C PRO A 24 11.16 52.06 -43.02
N MET A 25 11.88 51.53 -42.07
CA MET A 25 13.33 51.31 -42.22
C MET A 25 13.53 49.77 -42.21
N HIS A 26 14.04 49.27 -43.36
CA HIS A 26 14.44 47.90 -43.56
C HIS A 26 15.59 47.54 -42.61
N TRP A 27 15.36 46.59 -41.70
CA TRP A 27 16.44 45.89 -41.00
C TRP A 27 16.31 44.40 -41.23
N SER A 28 17.33 43.86 -41.93
CA SER A 28 17.52 42.40 -42.09
C SER A 28 17.87 41.79 -40.75
N ALA A 29 16.95 41.04 -40.13
CA ALA A 29 17.21 40.29 -38.93
C ALA A 29 17.74 38.91 -39.30
N LEU A 30 19.03 38.68 -39.07
CA LEU A 30 19.65 37.36 -39.02
C LEU A 30 19.01 36.55 -37.91
N LEU A 31 18.29 35.47 -38.29
CA LEU A 31 17.82 34.44 -37.35
C LEU A 31 19.03 33.66 -36.82
N TRP A 32 19.39 33.91 -35.56
CA TRP A 32 20.19 33.00 -34.77
C TRP A 32 19.25 32.01 -34.10
N PHE A 33 19.20 30.77 -34.62
CA PHE A 33 18.65 29.64 -33.93
C PHE A 33 19.63 29.25 -32.80
N ALA A 34 19.37 29.72 -31.60
CA ALA A 34 20.00 29.17 -30.40
C ALA A 34 19.36 27.82 -30.12
N LEU A 35 20.03 26.72 -30.49
CA LEU A 35 19.74 25.37 -29.93
C LEU A 35 20.06 25.40 -28.43
N CYS A 36 19.08 25.69 -27.61
CA CYS A 36 19.12 25.32 -26.20
C CYS A 36 18.93 23.81 -26.09
N SER A 37 20.02 23.06 -26.17
CA SER A 37 20.06 21.68 -25.69
C SER A 37 19.90 21.73 -24.21
N SER A 38 18.67 21.51 -23.73
CA SER A 38 18.38 21.20 -22.34
C SER A 38 19.02 19.85 -22.03
N ILE A 39 20.22 19.86 -21.47
CA ILE A 39 20.84 18.74 -20.83
C ILE A 39 20.03 18.54 -19.53
N SER A 40 19.01 17.70 -19.59
CA SER A 40 18.37 17.14 -18.40
C SER A 40 19.40 16.24 -17.72
N PHE A 41 20.12 16.77 -16.75
CA PHE A 41 20.81 15.95 -15.76
C PHE A 41 19.72 15.25 -14.96
N SER A 42 19.35 14.04 -15.38
CA SER A 42 18.75 13.07 -14.44
C SER A 42 19.80 12.80 -13.39
N ALA A 43 19.68 13.43 -12.24
CA ALA A 43 20.39 12.99 -11.06
C ALA A 43 19.94 11.55 -10.85
N GLU A 44 20.78 10.57 -11.13
CA GLU A 44 20.67 9.23 -10.56
C GLU A 44 20.69 9.43 -9.05
N THR A 45 19.51 9.48 -8.43
CA THR A 45 19.39 9.37 -6.99
C THR A 45 19.89 7.97 -6.66
N SER A 46 21.13 7.89 -6.17
CA SER A 46 21.67 6.65 -5.63
C SER A 46 20.62 6.06 -4.68
N ALA A 47 20.27 4.79 -4.88
CA ALA A 47 19.35 4.10 -4.00
C ALA A 47 19.75 4.34 -2.54
N PRO A 48 18.80 4.64 -1.65
CA PRO A 48 19.14 4.91 -0.25
C PRO A 48 19.92 3.72 0.34
N PRO A 49 20.90 3.99 1.20
CA PRO A 49 21.66 2.92 1.81
C PRO A 49 20.72 2.00 2.59
N ILE A 50 20.80 0.70 2.32
CA ILE A 50 19.95 -0.29 3.01
C ILE A 50 20.45 -0.41 4.45
N ALA A 51 19.58 -0.07 5.41
CA ALA A 51 19.86 -0.20 6.83
C ALA A 51 20.09 -1.68 7.19
N PRO A 52 21.05 -2.00 8.07
CA PRO A 52 21.27 -3.37 8.51
C PRO A 52 20.04 -3.90 9.26
N ILE A 53 19.83 -5.21 9.16
CA ILE A 53 18.74 -5.87 9.91
C ILE A 53 19.10 -5.85 11.40
N LEU A 54 18.17 -5.32 12.20
CA LEU A 54 18.31 -5.22 13.65
C LEU A 54 18.19 -6.61 14.30
N ASN A 55 18.85 -6.82 15.44
CA ASN A 55 18.62 -7.99 16.26
C ASN A 55 17.21 -7.93 16.93
N LEU A 56 16.75 -9.05 17.51
CA LEU A 56 15.39 -9.17 18.05
C LEU A 56 15.06 -8.13 19.13
N GLU A 57 16.00 -7.82 20.02
CA GLU A 57 15.80 -6.83 21.08
C GLU A 57 15.67 -5.41 20.50
N GLN A 58 16.49 -5.06 19.51
CA GLN A 58 16.43 -3.78 18.82
C GLN A 58 15.12 -3.65 18.03
N ARG A 59 14.67 -4.74 17.38
CA ARG A 59 13.35 -4.78 16.69
C ARG A 59 12.22 -4.53 17.68
N ALA A 60 12.24 -5.20 18.83
CA ALA A 60 11.22 -5.05 19.86
C ALA A 60 11.13 -3.59 20.33
N ARG A 61 12.26 -2.98 20.66
CA ARG A 61 12.31 -1.57 21.06
C ARG A 61 11.80 -0.63 19.97
N PHE A 62 12.18 -0.87 18.72
CA PHE A 62 11.74 -0.05 17.60
C PHE A 62 10.22 -0.17 17.38
N ILE A 63 9.65 -1.40 17.42
CA ILE A 63 8.22 -1.64 17.29
C ILE A 63 7.44 -0.92 18.41
N ASP A 64 7.91 -1.00 19.65
CA ASP A 64 7.25 -0.34 20.79
C ASP A 64 7.28 1.18 20.64
N GLN A 65 8.39 1.76 20.17
CA GLN A 65 8.49 3.18 19.86
C GLN A 65 7.53 3.59 18.72
N ILE A 66 7.37 2.77 17.68
CA ILE A 66 6.39 3.01 16.61
C ILE A 66 4.97 3.04 17.16
N ILE A 67 4.60 2.13 18.06
CA ILE A 67 3.27 2.12 18.68
C ILE A 67 3.04 3.43 19.46
N GLU A 68 4.00 3.85 20.27
CA GLU A 68 3.95 5.12 21.01
C GLU A 68 3.77 6.32 20.08
N GLU A 69 4.62 6.41 19.02
CA GLU A 69 4.55 7.48 18.02
C GLU A 69 3.17 7.50 17.33
N ARG A 70 2.68 6.36 16.88
CA ARG A 70 1.40 6.25 16.16
C ARG A 70 0.22 6.65 17.05
N VAL A 71 0.22 6.24 18.32
CA VAL A 71 -0.84 6.62 19.28
C VAL A 71 -0.79 8.12 19.58
N ALA A 72 0.41 8.72 19.63
CA ALA A 72 0.57 10.14 19.90
C ALA A 72 0.28 11.02 18.68
N THR A 73 0.63 10.59 17.45
CA THR A 73 0.65 11.47 16.27
C THR A 73 -0.38 11.12 15.20
N VAL A 74 -0.71 9.84 15.04
CA VAL A 74 -1.62 9.36 13.99
C VAL A 74 -3.05 9.22 14.52
N LEU A 75 -3.22 8.51 15.63
CA LEU A 75 -4.53 8.12 16.15
C LEU A 75 -5.44 9.30 16.53
N PRO A 76 -4.97 10.41 17.14
CA PRO A 76 -5.85 11.54 17.47
C PRO A 76 -6.54 12.15 16.25
N GLY A 77 -5.80 12.29 15.14
CA GLY A 77 -6.35 12.78 13.87
C GLY A 77 -7.40 11.84 13.29
N LEU A 78 -7.19 10.54 13.42
CA LEU A 78 -8.13 9.52 12.94
C LEU A 78 -9.42 9.49 13.75
N MET A 79 -9.36 9.50 15.08
CA MET A 79 -10.54 9.55 15.96
C MET A 79 -11.41 10.76 15.65
N ARG A 80 -10.79 11.94 15.51
CA ARG A 80 -11.51 13.19 15.17
C ARG A 80 -12.08 13.16 13.75
N ARG A 81 -11.34 12.62 12.78
CA ARG A 81 -11.83 12.46 11.39
C ARG A 81 -13.08 11.59 11.32
N THR A 82 -13.15 10.57 12.16
CA THR A 82 -14.26 9.60 12.17
C THR A 82 -15.37 9.93 13.18
N GLY A 83 -15.13 10.91 14.06
CA GLY A 83 -16.09 11.32 15.10
C GLY A 83 -16.32 10.27 16.18
N ILE A 84 -15.31 9.43 16.45
CA ILE A 84 -15.35 8.42 17.50
C ILE A 84 -14.62 8.95 18.74
N ASP A 85 -15.37 9.15 19.83
CA ASP A 85 -14.81 9.66 21.09
C ASP A 85 -14.21 8.55 21.96
N CYS A 86 -14.75 7.33 21.83
CA CYS A 86 -14.24 6.16 22.55
C CYS A 86 -14.10 4.99 21.58
N TRP A 87 -12.92 4.37 21.53
CA TRP A 87 -12.67 3.15 20.74
C TRP A 87 -12.41 1.98 21.66
N ILE A 88 -13.26 0.95 21.63
CA ILE A 88 -13.15 -0.24 22.45
C ILE A 88 -12.80 -1.44 21.56
N MET A 89 -11.69 -2.09 21.86
CA MET A 89 -11.23 -3.32 21.22
C MET A 89 -11.16 -4.43 22.25
N VAL A 90 -11.60 -5.63 21.87
CA VAL A 90 -11.61 -6.79 22.75
C VAL A 90 -11.00 -7.99 22.04
N SER A 91 -10.03 -8.62 22.67
CA SER A 91 -9.43 -9.85 22.17
C SER A 91 -9.32 -10.89 23.27
N ARG A 92 -9.42 -12.16 22.88
CA ARG A 92 -9.01 -13.28 23.71
C ARG A 92 -7.68 -13.84 23.20
N GLU A 93 -6.93 -14.44 24.12
CA GLU A 93 -5.69 -15.14 23.81
C GLU A 93 -5.91 -16.15 22.68
N TYR A 94 -5.09 -16.07 21.62
CA TYR A 94 -5.16 -16.88 20.38
C TYR A 94 -6.37 -16.60 19.48
N ASN A 95 -7.18 -15.58 19.78
CA ASN A 95 -8.26 -15.11 18.92
C ASN A 95 -8.26 -13.57 18.95
N GLU A 96 -7.15 -13.02 18.45
CA GLU A 96 -6.93 -11.60 18.46
C GLU A 96 -7.65 -10.90 17.30
N ASP A 97 -8.27 -9.77 17.62
CA ASP A 97 -8.68 -8.77 16.67
C ASP A 97 -7.45 -8.26 15.90
N PRO A 98 -7.45 -8.24 14.56
CA PRO A 98 -6.31 -7.83 13.75
C PRO A 98 -5.78 -6.42 14.09
N VAL A 99 -6.69 -5.50 14.43
CA VAL A 99 -6.34 -4.12 14.82
C VAL A 99 -5.73 -4.11 16.23
N LEU A 100 -6.39 -4.73 17.20
CA LEU A 100 -5.86 -4.80 18.57
C LEU A 100 -4.45 -5.41 18.59
N LYS A 101 -4.21 -6.43 17.77
CA LYS A 101 -2.90 -7.08 17.67
C LYS A 101 -1.78 -6.09 17.33
N THR A 102 -2.08 -5.04 16.56
CA THR A 102 -1.10 -4.00 16.21
C THR A 102 -0.72 -3.09 17.38
N PHE A 103 -1.52 -3.03 18.44
CA PHE A 103 -1.24 -2.27 19.66
C PHE A 103 -0.47 -3.08 20.72
N LEU A 104 -0.35 -4.41 20.55
CA LEU A 104 0.37 -5.24 21.51
C LEU A 104 1.88 -4.91 21.46
N PRO A 105 2.56 -4.82 22.62
CA PRO A 105 3.99 -4.63 22.65
C PRO A 105 4.73 -5.77 21.95
N ALA A 106 5.93 -5.54 21.47
CA ALA A 106 6.66 -6.50 20.66
C ALA A 106 6.95 -7.83 21.39
N ASN A 107 7.05 -7.80 22.71
CA ASN A 107 7.26 -8.99 23.52
C ASN A 107 5.96 -9.77 23.86
N TRP A 108 4.80 -9.31 23.38
CA TRP A 108 3.54 -10.07 23.47
C TRP A 108 3.24 -10.70 22.11
N LEU A 109 3.45 -12.00 22.00
CA LEU A 109 3.17 -12.74 20.76
C LEU A 109 1.68 -12.99 20.56
N SER A 110 0.90 -12.91 21.64
CA SER A 110 -0.56 -12.98 21.65
C SER A 110 -1.12 -12.07 22.75
N ALA A 111 -2.42 -11.77 22.68
CA ALA A 111 -3.15 -11.16 23.78
C ALA A 111 -3.11 -12.08 25.01
N ARG A 112 -3.28 -11.52 26.20
CA ARG A 112 -3.28 -12.31 27.44
C ARG A 112 -4.70 -12.45 27.97
N ARG A 113 -5.22 -13.70 28.05
CA ARG A 113 -6.57 -13.98 28.54
C ARG A 113 -7.62 -13.21 27.73
N THR A 114 -8.41 -12.35 28.40
CA THR A 114 -9.22 -11.32 27.75
C THR A 114 -8.51 -9.98 27.95
N THR A 115 -8.09 -9.38 26.85
CA THR A 115 -7.51 -8.04 26.82
C THR A 115 -8.53 -7.09 26.21
N ILE A 116 -8.92 -6.05 26.98
CA ILE A 116 -9.79 -4.99 26.48
C ILE A 116 -8.97 -3.71 26.47
N LEU A 117 -8.90 -3.06 25.33
CA LEU A 117 -8.29 -1.74 25.18
C LEU A 117 -9.39 -0.71 24.96
N ALA A 118 -9.36 0.36 25.74
CA ALA A 118 -10.26 1.50 25.60
C ALA A 118 -9.42 2.77 25.40
N ILE A 119 -9.76 3.53 24.37
CA ILE A 119 -9.07 4.77 23.97
C ILE A 119 -10.11 5.88 23.95
N PHE A 120 -9.86 6.99 24.66
CA PHE A 120 -10.74 8.13 24.74
C PHE A 120 -10.09 9.39 24.18
N ASP A 121 -10.80 10.13 23.33
CA ASP A 121 -10.43 11.48 22.87
C ASP A 121 -11.21 12.53 23.66
N HIS A 122 -10.52 13.23 24.54
CA HIS A 122 -11.07 14.32 25.34
C HIS A 122 -11.03 15.69 24.62
N GLY A 123 -10.72 15.68 23.32
CA GLY A 123 -10.67 16.89 22.49
C GLY A 123 -9.25 17.34 22.13
N PRO A 124 -9.14 18.37 21.29
CA PRO A 124 -7.90 18.68 20.55
C PRO A 124 -6.74 19.15 21.42
N ASN A 125 -7.01 19.59 22.66
CA ASN A 125 -5.99 20.13 23.55
C ASN A 125 -5.49 19.13 24.60
N GLN A 126 -5.93 17.88 24.50
CA GLN A 126 -5.53 16.82 25.43
C GLN A 126 -4.99 15.61 24.66
N PRO A 127 -3.99 14.90 25.21
CA PRO A 127 -3.57 13.62 24.66
C PRO A 127 -4.72 12.60 24.81
N LEU A 128 -4.70 11.56 23.97
CA LEU A 128 -5.62 10.44 24.13
C LEU A 128 -5.40 9.77 25.47
N GLU A 129 -6.48 9.39 26.13
CA GLU A 129 -6.42 8.52 27.30
C GLU A 129 -6.50 7.07 26.84
N THR A 130 -5.52 6.24 27.22
CA THR A 130 -5.39 4.86 26.78
C THR A 130 -5.39 3.93 27.98
N ILE A 131 -6.38 3.05 28.07
CA ILE A 131 -6.63 2.16 29.21
C ILE A 131 -6.67 0.71 28.77
N ALA A 132 -5.91 -0.14 29.43
CA ALA A 132 -6.05 -1.58 29.38
C ALA A 132 -6.96 -2.03 30.51
N VAL A 133 -8.21 -2.39 30.20
CA VAL A 133 -9.08 -3.08 31.15
C VAL A 133 -8.65 -4.56 31.17
N ALA A 134 -7.48 -4.79 31.73
CA ALA A 134 -6.77 -6.05 31.80
C ALA A 134 -5.95 -6.12 33.09
N ARG A 135 -5.49 -7.32 33.46
CA ARG A 135 -4.68 -7.53 34.68
C ARG A 135 -3.29 -6.91 34.63
N TYR A 136 -2.87 -6.39 33.49
CA TYR A 136 -1.55 -5.84 33.24
C TYR A 136 -1.66 -4.62 32.32
N PRO A 137 -0.72 -3.68 32.40
CA PRO A 137 -0.60 -2.67 31.36
C PRO A 137 -0.23 -3.35 30.02
N VAL A 138 -0.61 -2.73 28.91
CA VAL A 138 -0.25 -3.22 27.57
C VAL A 138 0.79 -2.28 27.00
N GLY A 139 2.03 -2.75 27.01
CA GLY A 139 3.21 -1.93 26.70
C GLY A 139 3.32 -0.72 27.63
N THR A 140 3.90 0.33 27.10
CA THR A 140 4.01 1.65 27.76
C THR A 140 2.80 2.53 27.46
N VAL A 141 2.02 2.18 26.42
CA VAL A 141 0.92 3.00 25.90
C VAL A 141 -0.35 2.87 26.74
N PHE A 142 -0.76 1.66 27.10
CA PHE A 142 -2.02 1.43 27.80
C PHE A 142 -1.79 1.17 29.29
N LYS A 143 -2.24 2.10 30.13
CA LYS A 143 -2.17 1.95 31.60
C LYS A 143 -3.15 0.87 32.06
N GLN A 144 -2.77 0.10 33.07
CA GLN A 144 -3.67 -0.84 33.71
C GLN A 144 -4.86 -0.09 34.31
N GLY A 145 -6.07 -0.50 33.92
CA GLY A 145 -7.33 0.07 34.39
C GLY A 145 -8.21 -0.89 35.19
N TRP A 146 -7.78 -2.15 35.36
CA TRP A 146 -8.52 -3.16 36.09
C TRP A 146 -7.64 -3.86 37.12
N PHE A 147 -8.09 -3.82 38.37
CA PHE A 147 -7.49 -4.47 39.53
C PHE A 147 -8.55 -5.40 40.11
N PRO A 148 -8.41 -6.74 39.99
CA PRO A 148 -9.42 -7.71 40.46
C PRO A 148 -9.70 -7.64 41.95
N GLU A 149 -8.77 -7.12 42.72
CA GLU A 149 -8.87 -6.91 44.17
C GLU A 149 -9.91 -5.83 44.50
N ASP A 150 -10.02 -4.79 43.65
CA ASP A 150 -10.94 -3.67 43.81
C ASP A 150 -12.29 -3.97 43.14
N GLN A 151 -12.24 -4.54 41.93
CA GLN A 151 -13.43 -4.91 41.11
C GLN A 151 -13.22 -6.33 40.55
N PRO A 152 -13.87 -7.36 41.08
CA PRO A 152 -13.65 -8.75 40.63
C PRO A 152 -14.05 -9.01 39.18
N ASP A 153 -15.05 -8.28 38.65
CA ASP A 153 -15.55 -8.47 37.29
C ASP A 153 -14.99 -7.44 36.31
N GLN A 154 -14.24 -7.92 35.35
CA GLN A 154 -13.59 -7.09 34.30
C GLN A 154 -14.59 -6.25 33.49
N TRP A 155 -15.78 -6.81 33.21
CA TRP A 155 -16.77 -6.14 32.39
C TRP A 155 -17.53 -5.07 33.15
N THR A 156 -17.77 -5.30 34.46
CA THR A 156 -18.27 -4.25 35.36
C THR A 156 -17.27 -3.10 35.43
N ARG A 157 -15.95 -3.39 35.50
CA ARG A 157 -14.94 -2.34 35.47
C ARG A 157 -14.94 -1.55 34.15
N LEU A 158 -15.14 -2.23 33.01
CA LEU A 158 -15.30 -1.55 31.72
C LEU A 158 -16.49 -0.58 31.74
N LEU A 159 -17.64 -1.02 32.27
CA LEU A 159 -18.82 -0.16 32.40
C LEU A 159 -18.54 1.06 33.27
N GLU A 160 -17.89 0.89 34.42
CA GLU A 160 -17.49 2.01 35.30
C GLU A 160 -16.60 3.00 34.56
N ILE A 161 -15.57 2.53 33.86
CA ILE A 161 -14.65 3.36 33.06
C ILE A 161 -15.39 4.15 31.99
N VAL A 162 -16.31 3.54 31.25
CA VAL A 162 -17.13 4.20 30.22
C VAL A 162 -18.07 5.21 30.87
N SER A 163 -18.69 4.86 32.00
CA SER A 163 -19.63 5.75 32.71
C SER A 163 -18.94 7.00 33.28
N GLU A 164 -17.74 6.84 33.83
CA GLU A 164 -16.93 7.96 34.33
C GLU A 164 -16.59 8.99 33.24
N ARG A 165 -16.49 8.59 31.97
CA ARG A 165 -16.09 9.42 30.84
C ARG A 165 -17.23 9.85 29.94
N ASP A 166 -18.34 9.16 30.01
CA ASP A 166 -19.60 9.42 29.29
C ASP A 166 -19.41 9.77 27.79
N PRO A 167 -18.71 8.94 26.99
CA PRO A 167 -18.43 9.24 25.58
C PRO A 167 -19.74 9.33 24.79
N LYS A 168 -19.79 10.24 23.80
CA LYS A 168 -20.95 10.42 22.92
C LYS A 168 -21.03 9.32 21.87
N THR A 169 -19.88 8.84 21.39
CA THR A 169 -19.76 7.82 20.36
C THR A 169 -18.77 6.74 20.82
N ILE A 170 -19.15 5.47 20.68
CA ILE A 170 -18.34 4.31 21.04
C ILE A 170 -18.13 3.48 19.78
N GLY A 171 -16.91 3.44 19.28
CA GLY A 171 -16.52 2.63 18.15
C GLY A 171 -16.13 1.21 18.59
N ILE A 172 -16.59 0.20 17.84
CA ILE A 172 -16.21 -1.21 17.99
C ILE A 172 -15.82 -1.78 16.64
N ASN A 173 -14.91 -2.74 16.60
CA ASN A 173 -14.39 -3.30 15.35
C ASN A 173 -15.35 -4.31 14.73
N THR A 174 -16.30 -3.78 13.96
CA THR A 174 -17.25 -4.55 13.14
C THR A 174 -17.29 -3.95 11.74
N SER A 175 -17.33 -4.77 10.71
CA SER A 175 -17.36 -4.37 9.30
C SER A 175 -17.98 -5.43 8.43
N ASP A 176 -18.78 -5.00 7.45
CA ASP A 176 -19.32 -5.87 6.39
C ASP A 176 -18.39 -5.93 5.16
N GLN A 177 -17.40 -5.02 5.04
CA GLN A 177 -16.58 -4.84 3.85
C GLN A 177 -15.11 -5.20 4.07
N PHE A 178 -14.55 -4.89 5.25
CA PHE A 178 -13.14 -5.02 5.54
C PHE A 178 -12.90 -6.03 6.66
N ALA A 179 -12.50 -7.24 6.31
CA ALA A 179 -12.22 -8.32 7.27
C ALA A 179 -11.22 -7.90 8.37
N LEU A 180 -10.24 -7.04 8.05
CA LEU A 180 -9.28 -6.52 9.02
C LEU A 180 -9.89 -5.56 10.05
N ALA A 181 -11.06 -4.98 9.76
CA ALA A 181 -11.81 -4.10 10.65
C ALA A 181 -12.97 -4.83 11.36
N ASP A 182 -13.17 -6.12 11.11
CA ASP A 182 -14.23 -6.98 11.69
C ASP A 182 -13.63 -8.00 12.68
N GLY A 183 -12.78 -7.51 13.58
CA GLY A 183 -12.06 -8.38 14.52
C GLY A 183 -12.81 -8.74 15.80
N LEU A 184 -13.92 -8.06 16.11
CA LEU A 184 -14.69 -8.33 17.32
C LEU A 184 -15.51 -9.61 17.20
N SER A 185 -15.10 -10.68 17.89
CA SER A 185 -15.81 -11.96 17.81
C SER A 185 -17.25 -11.82 18.28
N ARG A 186 -18.16 -12.64 17.73
CA ARG A 186 -19.58 -12.63 18.10
C ARG A 186 -19.80 -12.73 19.62
N THR A 187 -19.04 -13.59 20.30
CA THR A 187 -19.18 -13.77 21.74
C THR A 187 -18.83 -12.50 22.51
N GLU A 188 -17.72 -11.85 22.13
CA GLU A 188 -17.28 -10.63 22.79
C GLU A 188 -18.17 -9.43 22.41
N HIS A 189 -18.68 -9.38 21.19
CA HIS A 189 -19.70 -8.41 20.79
C HIS A 189 -20.97 -8.52 21.65
N GLN A 190 -21.51 -9.72 21.83
CA GLN A 190 -22.68 -9.94 22.67
C GLN A 190 -22.44 -9.59 24.14
N ARG A 191 -21.23 -9.84 24.64
CA ARG A 191 -20.85 -9.50 26.01
C ARG A 191 -20.71 -7.99 26.17
N LEU A 192 -20.03 -7.33 25.23
CA LEU A 192 -19.84 -5.89 25.22
C LEU A 192 -21.18 -5.15 25.18
N THR A 193 -22.07 -5.53 24.27
CA THR A 193 -23.38 -4.88 24.10
C THR A 193 -24.30 -5.11 25.29
N ARG A 194 -24.22 -6.24 25.99
CA ARG A 194 -24.93 -6.45 27.25
C ARG A 194 -24.37 -5.60 28.37
N THR A 195 -23.04 -5.52 28.49
CA THR A 195 -22.36 -4.70 29.51
C THR A 195 -22.68 -3.22 29.33
N LEU A 196 -22.62 -2.74 28.08
CA LEU A 196 -22.85 -1.34 27.74
C LEU A 196 -24.28 -1.06 27.23
N HIS A 197 -25.29 -1.80 27.74
CA HIS A 197 -26.67 -1.69 27.24
C HIS A 197 -27.26 -0.28 27.34
N GLU A 198 -26.90 0.50 28.37
CA GLU A 198 -27.31 1.89 28.53
C GLU A 198 -26.71 2.80 27.45
N TYR A 199 -25.58 2.41 26.87
CA TYR A 199 -24.87 3.11 25.78
C TYR A 199 -25.19 2.55 24.39
N ALA A 200 -26.13 1.61 24.25
CA ALA A 200 -26.40 0.89 23.00
C ALA A 200 -26.60 1.81 21.78
N LYS A 201 -27.24 2.99 21.99
CA LYS A 201 -27.47 3.99 20.93
C LYS A 201 -26.21 4.76 20.51
N ARG A 202 -25.13 4.69 21.30
CA ARG A 202 -23.85 5.35 21.05
C ARG A 202 -22.81 4.41 20.42
N ILE A 203 -23.11 3.09 20.42
CA ILE A 203 -22.24 2.07 19.83
C ILE A 203 -22.41 2.08 18.32
N GLN A 204 -21.28 2.16 17.60
CA GLN A 204 -21.24 2.13 16.14
C GLN A 204 -20.02 1.38 15.64
N SER A 205 -19.99 1.02 14.36
CA SER A 205 -18.82 0.44 13.70
C SER A 205 -17.65 1.44 13.73
N ALA A 206 -16.48 0.96 14.09
CA ALA A 206 -15.21 1.68 13.99
C ALA A 206 -14.48 1.42 12.66
N GLU A 207 -15.16 0.87 11.64
CA GLU A 207 -14.54 0.47 10.37
C GLU A 207 -13.59 1.54 9.81
N SER A 208 -14.07 2.77 9.61
CA SER A 208 -13.24 3.84 9.05
C SER A 208 -12.05 4.24 9.96
N LEU A 209 -12.18 4.10 11.28
CA LEU A 209 -11.11 4.36 12.23
C LEU A 209 -10.07 3.22 12.18
N ALA A 210 -10.53 1.97 12.17
CA ALA A 210 -9.69 0.78 12.07
C ALA A 210 -8.88 0.77 10.76
N ILE A 211 -9.54 1.04 9.62
CA ILE A 211 -8.86 1.17 8.33
C ILE A 211 -7.83 2.30 8.38
N GLY A 212 -8.23 3.49 8.81
CA GLY A 212 -7.32 4.63 8.93
C GLY A 212 -6.10 4.32 9.78
N TRP A 213 -6.27 3.60 10.91
CA TRP A 213 -5.16 3.14 11.73
C TRP A 213 -4.23 2.18 10.99
N LEU A 214 -4.78 1.22 10.23
CA LEU A 214 -4.00 0.22 9.52
C LEU A 214 -3.28 0.80 8.28
N GLU A 215 -3.91 1.72 7.55
CA GLU A 215 -3.37 2.28 6.30
C GLU A 215 -2.38 3.43 6.47
N THR A 216 -2.50 4.24 7.54
CA THR A 216 -1.67 5.43 7.72
C THR A 216 -0.29 5.09 8.26
N ARG A 217 0.76 5.61 7.63
CA ARG A 217 2.16 5.43 8.06
C ARG A 217 2.63 6.60 8.92
N SER A 218 3.27 6.29 10.05
CA SER A 218 3.94 7.30 10.88
C SER A 218 5.24 7.80 10.23
N ALA A 219 5.84 8.87 10.75
CA ALA A 219 7.09 9.42 10.22
C ALA A 219 8.25 8.41 10.29
N SER A 220 8.35 7.68 11.41
CA SER A 220 9.37 6.64 11.56
C SER A 220 9.15 5.45 10.63
N GLU A 221 7.89 5.02 10.41
CA GLU A 221 7.56 4.00 9.41
C GLU A 221 7.95 4.47 8.01
N GLN A 222 7.63 5.72 7.61
CA GLN A 222 8.00 6.28 6.31
C GLN A 222 9.54 6.33 6.11
N THR A 223 10.30 6.51 7.18
CA THR A 223 11.77 6.55 7.13
C THR A 223 12.38 5.18 6.91
N ILE A 224 11.87 4.13 7.57
CA ILE A 224 12.46 2.79 7.50
C ILE A 224 11.95 1.96 6.32
N TYR A 225 10.73 2.21 5.85
CA TYR A 225 10.07 1.39 4.84
C TYR A 225 10.89 1.23 3.54
N PRO A 226 11.51 2.29 2.98
CA PRO A 226 12.38 2.14 1.80
C PRO A 226 13.46 1.09 1.97
N SER A 227 14.07 1.00 3.15
CA SER A 227 15.09 0.00 3.46
C SER A 227 14.51 -1.42 3.52
N ILE A 228 13.28 -1.57 4.03
CA ILE A 228 12.60 -2.88 4.07
C ILE A 228 12.33 -3.38 2.65
N VAL A 229 11.79 -2.53 1.78
CA VAL A 229 11.55 -2.85 0.36
C VAL A 229 12.86 -3.19 -0.35
N ALA A 230 13.93 -2.44 -0.09
CA ALA A 230 15.24 -2.70 -0.68
C ALA A 230 15.83 -4.07 -0.28
N HIS A 231 15.52 -4.57 0.92
CA HIS A 231 15.90 -5.94 1.31
C HIS A 231 15.17 -6.99 0.46
N ALA A 232 13.85 -6.83 0.22
CA ALA A 232 13.07 -7.73 -0.64
C ALA A 232 13.61 -7.72 -2.08
N GLN A 233 13.80 -6.53 -2.66
CA GLN A 233 14.35 -6.40 -4.03
C GLN A 233 15.75 -6.97 -4.16
N ARG A 234 16.59 -6.85 -3.13
CA ARG A 234 17.92 -7.49 -3.11
C ARG A 234 17.82 -9.02 -3.13
N LEU A 235 16.88 -9.61 -2.40
CA LEU A 235 16.65 -11.05 -2.41
C LEU A 235 16.18 -11.52 -3.78
N ILE A 236 15.25 -10.81 -4.43
CA ILE A 236 14.83 -11.09 -5.80
C ILE A 236 16.03 -11.05 -6.76
N LYS A 237 16.85 -10.00 -6.69
CA LYS A 237 18.03 -9.88 -7.55
C LYS A 237 19.01 -11.04 -7.36
N ARG A 238 19.19 -11.53 -6.14
CA ARG A 238 20.03 -12.70 -5.85
C ARG A 238 19.40 -13.99 -6.37
N ALA A 239 18.08 -14.17 -6.18
CA ALA A 239 17.33 -15.30 -6.74
C ALA A 239 17.46 -15.36 -8.27
N PHE A 240 17.45 -14.22 -8.94
CA PHE A 240 17.62 -14.09 -10.38
C PHE A 240 19.09 -13.93 -10.82
N SER A 241 19.97 -14.71 -10.22
CA SER A 241 21.39 -14.73 -10.54
C SER A 241 21.97 -16.15 -10.52
N SER A 242 23.24 -16.30 -10.86
CA SER A 242 23.98 -17.57 -10.76
C SER A 242 24.16 -18.06 -9.31
N GLU A 243 23.79 -17.26 -8.31
CA GLU A 243 23.78 -17.70 -6.92
C GLU A 243 22.66 -18.73 -6.66
N ALA A 244 21.50 -18.58 -7.31
CA ALA A 244 20.34 -19.45 -7.11
C ALA A 244 20.03 -20.29 -8.38
N ILE A 245 20.36 -19.78 -9.59
CA ILE A 245 20.03 -20.45 -10.85
C ILE A 245 21.27 -21.19 -11.39
N ASN A 246 21.15 -22.51 -11.47
CA ASN A 246 22.05 -23.39 -12.19
C ASN A 246 21.27 -23.99 -13.36
N LEU A 247 21.57 -23.52 -14.59
CA LEU A 247 20.83 -23.92 -15.79
C LEU A 247 20.95 -25.43 -16.03
N GLY A 248 19.81 -26.04 -16.36
CA GLY A 248 19.71 -27.49 -16.57
C GLY A 248 19.38 -28.30 -15.32
N THR A 249 19.33 -27.68 -14.12
CA THR A 249 18.97 -28.34 -12.87
C THR A 249 17.95 -27.57 -12.03
N THR A 250 18.05 -26.23 -11.98
CA THR A 250 17.16 -25.40 -11.16
C THR A 250 15.78 -25.28 -11.80
N THR A 251 14.75 -25.52 -11.00
CA THR A 251 13.34 -25.33 -11.34
C THR A 251 12.80 -24.02 -10.73
N THR A 252 11.62 -23.57 -11.18
CA THR A 252 10.92 -22.44 -10.57
C THR A 252 10.64 -22.71 -9.10
N ARG A 253 10.28 -23.95 -8.74
CA ARG A 253 10.06 -24.36 -7.35
C ARG A 253 11.30 -24.25 -6.49
N ASP A 254 12.47 -24.57 -7.02
CA ASP A 254 13.73 -24.44 -6.27
C ASP A 254 13.97 -22.98 -5.90
N LEU A 255 13.63 -22.02 -6.77
CA LEU A 255 13.73 -20.58 -6.47
C LEU A 255 12.75 -20.13 -5.39
N GLU A 256 11.51 -20.65 -5.38
CA GLU A 256 10.53 -20.36 -4.33
C GLU A 256 11.07 -20.76 -2.95
N TRP A 257 11.64 -21.95 -2.84
CA TRP A 257 12.23 -22.41 -1.58
C TRP A 257 13.53 -21.70 -1.24
N TRP A 258 14.35 -21.39 -2.24
CA TRP A 258 15.57 -20.60 -2.03
C TRP A 258 15.25 -19.23 -1.44
N LEU A 259 14.19 -18.55 -1.92
CA LEU A 259 13.71 -17.27 -1.36
C LEU A 259 13.26 -17.45 0.10
N ARG A 260 12.47 -18.50 0.40
CA ARG A 260 12.01 -18.79 1.76
C ARG A 260 13.16 -18.99 2.73
N GLU A 261 14.11 -19.84 2.38
CA GLU A 261 15.31 -20.12 3.18
C GLU A 261 16.18 -18.87 3.34
N SER A 262 16.31 -18.06 2.30
CA SER A 262 17.06 -16.81 2.36
C SER A 262 16.46 -15.78 3.29
N VAL A 263 15.11 -15.68 3.37
CA VAL A 263 14.41 -14.82 4.32
C VAL A 263 14.62 -15.30 5.75
N GLU A 264 14.48 -16.60 6.00
CA GLU A 264 14.70 -17.18 7.33
C GLU A 264 16.14 -17.03 7.81
N ALA A 265 17.12 -17.20 6.90
CA ALA A 265 18.55 -16.97 7.21
C ALA A 265 18.86 -15.50 7.58
N MET A 266 17.98 -14.56 7.27
CA MET A 266 18.07 -13.17 7.68
C MET A 266 17.22 -12.85 8.94
N ASP A 267 16.66 -13.86 9.60
CA ASP A 267 15.70 -13.71 10.71
C ASP A 267 14.49 -12.84 10.35
N LEU A 268 14.05 -12.90 9.08
CA LEU A 268 12.85 -12.22 8.61
C LEU A 268 11.70 -13.20 8.43
N GLU A 269 10.48 -12.67 8.22
CA GLU A 269 9.29 -13.46 7.93
C GLU A 269 8.83 -13.19 6.48
N VAL A 270 8.18 -14.16 5.84
CA VAL A 270 7.33 -13.94 4.68
C VAL A 270 5.89 -13.90 5.14
N TRP A 271 5.01 -13.18 4.43
CA TRP A 271 3.59 -13.16 4.73
C TRP A 271 2.77 -14.02 3.76
N PHE A 272 3.38 -14.46 2.66
CA PHE A 272 2.87 -15.50 1.75
C PHE A 272 4.03 -16.34 1.20
N HIS A 273 3.70 -17.50 0.62
CA HIS A 273 4.70 -18.32 -0.06
C HIS A 273 5.05 -17.70 -1.40
N PRO A 274 6.33 -17.41 -1.70
CA PRO A 274 6.72 -16.84 -2.98
C PRO A 274 6.23 -17.69 -4.15
N SER A 275 5.91 -17.06 -5.26
CA SER A 275 5.63 -17.77 -6.50
C SER A 275 6.63 -17.39 -7.58
N VAL A 276 7.13 -18.40 -8.32
CA VAL A 276 7.99 -18.20 -9.47
C VAL A 276 7.37 -18.90 -10.69
N SER A 277 7.24 -18.17 -11.77
CA SER A 277 6.71 -18.71 -13.02
C SER A 277 7.60 -18.35 -14.20
N ARG A 278 7.45 -19.06 -15.30
CA ARG A 278 8.18 -18.79 -16.54
C ARG A 278 7.25 -18.70 -17.73
N GLN A 279 7.60 -17.87 -18.68
CA GLN A 279 7.03 -17.79 -20.02
C GLN A 279 8.13 -18.13 -21.03
N PHE A 280 7.78 -18.80 -22.11
CA PHE A 280 8.73 -19.30 -23.09
C PHE A 280 8.14 -19.30 -24.49
N ARG A 281 8.98 -19.44 -25.52
CA ARG A 281 8.59 -19.30 -26.94
C ARG A 281 7.89 -20.51 -27.57
N SER A 282 7.69 -21.62 -26.84
CA SER A 282 7.08 -22.83 -27.44
C SER A 282 5.55 -22.80 -27.41
N ASP A 283 4.96 -23.60 -28.26
CA ASP A 283 3.53 -23.85 -28.43
C ASP A 283 2.81 -24.48 -27.21
N GLN A 284 3.55 -24.84 -26.18
CA GLN A 284 3.02 -25.32 -24.90
C GLN A 284 2.79 -24.20 -23.88
N ALA A 285 2.29 -23.04 -24.33
CA ALA A 285 1.98 -21.97 -23.39
C ALA A 285 0.92 -22.41 -22.40
N ASP A 286 1.16 -22.02 -21.18
CA ASP A 286 0.26 -22.23 -20.08
C ASP A 286 -0.99 -21.34 -20.23
N SER A 287 -2.05 -21.88 -20.79
CA SER A 287 -3.34 -21.19 -20.98
C SER A 287 -4.17 -21.07 -19.70
N ARG A 288 -3.61 -21.47 -18.54
CA ARG A 288 -4.32 -21.44 -17.26
C ARG A 288 -4.58 -20.02 -16.79
N PRO A 289 -5.72 -19.77 -16.10
CA PRO A 289 -6.01 -18.48 -15.48
C PRO A 289 -4.93 -18.08 -14.46
N ILE A 290 -4.78 -16.76 -14.28
CA ILE A 290 -3.96 -16.19 -13.21
C ILE A 290 -4.46 -16.73 -11.87
N GLY A 291 -3.54 -17.09 -10.96
CA GLY A 291 -3.88 -17.65 -9.64
C GLY A 291 -4.20 -19.14 -9.63
N ALA A 292 -4.23 -19.83 -10.78
CA ALA A 292 -4.31 -21.29 -10.80
C ALA A 292 -3.02 -21.89 -10.22
N THR A 293 -3.18 -22.90 -9.36
CA THR A 293 -2.04 -23.68 -8.83
C THR A 293 -1.27 -24.29 -9.99
N ARG A 294 -0.03 -23.89 -10.18
CA ARG A 294 0.85 -24.38 -11.24
C ARG A 294 1.64 -25.57 -10.74
N PRO A 295 1.95 -26.56 -11.60
CA PRO A 295 2.97 -27.54 -11.26
C PRO A 295 4.31 -26.78 -11.15
N ASN A 296 4.86 -26.70 -9.93
CA ASN A 296 6.10 -25.99 -9.63
C ASN A 296 7.33 -26.82 -10.03
N ASN A 297 7.34 -27.40 -11.24
CA ASN A 297 8.38 -28.31 -11.71
C ASN A 297 9.03 -27.83 -13.01
N ASP A 298 8.83 -26.57 -13.38
CA ASP A 298 9.33 -26.07 -14.65
C ASP A 298 10.84 -25.79 -14.57
N LEU A 299 11.62 -26.61 -15.25
CA LEU A 299 13.06 -26.44 -15.41
C LEU A 299 13.37 -25.14 -16.14
N ILE A 300 14.17 -24.28 -15.54
CA ILE A 300 14.56 -22.98 -16.10
C ILE A 300 15.53 -23.21 -17.27
N GLN A 301 15.25 -22.58 -18.41
CA GLN A 301 15.96 -22.76 -19.67
C GLN A 301 16.38 -21.42 -20.30
N PRO A 302 17.42 -21.42 -21.15
CA PRO A 302 17.78 -20.23 -21.92
C PRO A 302 16.63 -19.76 -22.82
N GLY A 303 16.31 -18.48 -22.73
CA GLY A 303 15.21 -17.82 -23.44
C GLY A 303 13.92 -17.71 -22.64
N ASP A 304 13.86 -18.22 -21.41
CA ASP A 304 12.73 -18.04 -20.51
C ASP A 304 12.66 -16.62 -20.00
N LEU A 305 11.45 -16.07 -19.91
CA LEU A 305 11.12 -14.89 -19.15
C LEU A 305 10.51 -15.36 -17.82
N LEU A 306 11.28 -15.17 -16.74
CA LEU A 306 10.84 -15.52 -15.40
C LEU A 306 10.04 -14.37 -14.79
N HIS A 307 9.14 -14.71 -13.90
CA HIS A 307 8.39 -13.80 -13.05
C HIS A 307 8.44 -14.32 -11.62
N VAL A 308 8.66 -13.44 -10.66
CA VAL A 308 8.55 -13.71 -9.22
C VAL A 308 7.52 -12.80 -8.61
N ASP A 309 6.79 -13.34 -7.66
CA ASP A 309 5.93 -12.61 -6.74
C ASP A 309 6.41 -12.94 -5.31
N PHE A 310 6.82 -11.90 -4.55
CA PHE A 310 7.56 -12.06 -3.32
C PHE A 310 7.40 -10.90 -2.35
N GLY A 311 7.10 -11.24 -1.09
CA GLY A 311 6.98 -10.27 -0.01
C GLY A 311 7.63 -10.74 1.29
N ILE A 312 8.24 -9.80 2.01
CA ILE A 312 8.79 -10.01 3.36
C ILE A 312 8.02 -9.21 4.40
N LYS A 313 8.14 -9.65 5.64
CA LYS A 313 7.66 -8.90 6.80
C LYS A 313 8.81 -8.58 7.74
N TYR A 314 8.98 -7.28 8.00
CA TYR A 314 9.99 -6.79 8.93
C TYR A 314 9.47 -5.59 9.70
N LEU A 315 9.71 -5.52 11.02
CA LEU A 315 9.22 -4.46 11.91
C LEU A 315 7.69 -4.24 11.82
N ARG A 316 6.94 -5.33 11.60
CA ARG A 316 5.48 -5.35 11.35
C ARG A 316 5.02 -4.72 10.03
N LEU A 317 5.94 -4.26 9.18
CA LEU A 317 5.64 -3.80 7.84
C LEU A 317 5.86 -4.93 6.83
N ASN A 318 4.98 -5.01 5.86
CA ASN A 318 5.03 -5.99 4.79
C ASN A 318 5.45 -5.30 3.49
N THR A 319 6.16 -6.02 2.61
CA THR A 319 6.44 -5.63 1.23
C THR A 319 5.72 -6.55 0.27
N ASP A 320 5.49 -6.08 -0.94
CA ASP A 320 4.94 -6.87 -2.04
C ASP A 320 5.59 -6.44 -3.36
N THR A 321 6.22 -7.37 -4.06
CA THR A 321 7.05 -7.01 -5.21
C THR A 321 7.02 -8.10 -6.26
N GLN A 322 6.65 -7.72 -7.50
CA GLN A 322 6.74 -8.61 -8.66
C GLN A 322 7.79 -8.07 -9.63
N GLN A 323 8.74 -8.92 -9.98
CA GLN A 323 9.82 -8.58 -10.93
C GLN A 323 10.06 -9.71 -11.92
N HIS A 324 10.74 -9.37 -13.00
CA HIS A 324 11.08 -10.29 -14.08
C HIS A 324 12.59 -10.50 -14.20
N ALA A 325 12.97 -11.69 -14.72
CA ALA A 325 14.28 -11.98 -15.24
C ALA A 325 14.20 -12.64 -16.61
N TYR A 326 15.18 -12.42 -17.44
CA TYR A 326 15.32 -13.08 -18.72
C TYR A 326 16.59 -13.92 -18.76
N ILE A 327 16.47 -15.19 -19.10
CA ILE A 327 17.58 -16.11 -19.24
C ILE A 327 18.19 -15.97 -20.64
N LEU A 328 19.41 -15.41 -20.69
CA LEU A 328 20.08 -15.14 -21.96
C LEU A 328 20.31 -16.44 -22.75
N ARG A 329 20.05 -16.39 -24.07
CA ARG A 329 20.40 -17.47 -25.01
C ARG A 329 21.85 -17.40 -25.42
N ARG A 330 22.30 -18.42 -26.15
CA ARG A 330 23.64 -18.42 -26.72
C ARG A 330 23.82 -17.24 -27.70
N GLY A 331 24.80 -16.37 -27.44
CA GLY A 331 25.09 -15.20 -28.26
C GLY A 331 24.31 -13.94 -27.88
N GLU A 332 23.34 -14.02 -26.97
CA GLU A 332 22.66 -12.85 -26.43
C GLU A 332 23.46 -12.22 -25.30
N VAL A 333 23.54 -10.89 -25.29
CA VAL A 333 24.20 -10.08 -24.27
C VAL A 333 23.26 -8.99 -23.70
N LYS A 334 22.05 -8.91 -24.24
CA LYS A 334 21.00 -7.92 -23.85
C LYS A 334 19.62 -8.52 -24.05
N LEU A 335 18.62 -7.89 -23.41
CA LEU A 335 17.21 -8.22 -23.60
C LEU A 335 16.82 -8.05 -25.07
N PRO A 336 16.06 -8.98 -25.70
CA PRO A 336 15.47 -8.80 -27.01
C PRO A 336 14.59 -7.53 -27.08
N LEU A 337 14.73 -6.74 -28.14
CA LEU A 337 14.00 -5.48 -28.28
C LEU A 337 12.48 -5.61 -28.16
N PRO A 338 11.81 -6.64 -28.72
CA PRO A 338 10.36 -6.79 -28.54
C PRO A 338 9.96 -7.00 -27.07
N LEU A 339 10.73 -7.73 -26.28
CA LEU A 339 10.49 -7.88 -24.84
C LEU A 339 10.73 -6.58 -24.08
N GLN A 340 11.75 -5.82 -24.48
CA GLN A 340 12.00 -4.50 -23.90
C GLN A 340 10.83 -3.54 -24.16
N ALA A 341 10.26 -3.56 -25.37
CA ALA A 341 9.08 -2.76 -25.71
C ALA A 341 7.86 -3.15 -24.88
N ALA A 342 7.59 -4.46 -24.74
CA ALA A 342 6.52 -4.96 -23.88
C ALA A 342 6.68 -4.52 -22.42
N PHE A 343 7.92 -4.58 -21.90
CA PHE A 343 8.22 -4.15 -20.54
C PHE A 343 7.97 -2.64 -20.32
N GLN A 344 8.31 -1.82 -21.31
CA GLN A 344 8.04 -0.39 -21.28
C GLN A 344 6.55 -0.06 -21.22
N GLN A 345 5.67 -0.88 -21.83
CA GLN A 345 4.22 -0.72 -21.70
C GLN A 345 3.75 -0.94 -20.26
N GLY A 346 4.31 -1.91 -19.55
CA GLY A 346 4.06 -2.12 -18.12
C GLY A 346 4.45 -0.90 -17.29
N ASN A 347 5.65 -0.36 -17.50
CA ASN A 347 6.09 0.85 -16.80
C ASN A 347 5.23 2.07 -17.15
N ALA A 348 4.79 2.23 -18.41
CA ALA A 348 3.87 3.29 -18.79
C ALA A 348 2.52 3.17 -18.07
N LEU A 349 2.01 1.95 -17.87
CA LEU A 349 0.79 1.73 -17.10
C LEU A 349 0.98 2.08 -15.62
N GLN A 350 2.15 1.79 -15.01
CA GLN A 350 2.49 2.25 -13.65
C GLN A 350 2.45 3.79 -13.56
N ASP A 351 3.05 4.48 -14.52
CA ASP A 351 3.07 5.95 -14.56
C ASP A 351 1.65 6.53 -14.69
N ILE A 352 0.81 5.93 -15.56
CA ILE A 352 -0.60 6.31 -15.71
C ILE A 352 -1.33 6.12 -14.38
N LEU A 353 -1.24 4.95 -13.74
CA LEU A 353 -1.89 4.66 -12.48
C LEU A 353 -1.48 5.65 -11.39
N MET A 354 -0.19 5.83 -11.19
CA MET A 354 0.35 6.75 -10.18
C MET A 354 -0.11 8.19 -10.39
N SER A 355 -0.28 8.63 -11.65
CA SER A 355 -0.79 9.97 -11.98
C SER A 355 -2.24 10.19 -11.56
N GLN A 356 -3.00 9.14 -11.28
CA GLN A 356 -4.41 9.20 -10.90
C GLN A 356 -4.62 9.25 -9.38
N PHE A 357 -3.57 9.06 -8.58
CA PHE A 357 -3.66 9.16 -7.13
C PHE A 357 -3.92 10.61 -6.70
N ALA A 358 -5.00 10.82 -5.96
CA ALA A 358 -5.30 12.10 -5.34
C ALA A 358 -6.13 11.88 -4.08
N SER A 359 -5.85 12.65 -3.02
CA SER A 359 -6.60 12.58 -1.76
C SER A 359 -8.10 12.75 -1.98
N GLY A 360 -8.89 11.87 -1.39
CA GLY A 360 -10.35 11.89 -1.45
C GLY A 360 -10.97 11.17 -2.66
N ARG A 361 -10.18 10.77 -3.67
CA ARG A 361 -10.68 9.88 -4.73
C ARG A 361 -10.84 8.47 -4.20
N THR A 362 -11.83 7.75 -4.73
CA THR A 362 -12.03 6.34 -4.43
C THR A 362 -11.12 5.44 -5.27
N GLY A 363 -10.88 4.21 -4.81
CA GLY A 363 -10.15 3.21 -5.59
C GLY A 363 -10.78 2.97 -6.96
N ASN A 364 -12.12 2.94 -7.03
CA ASN A 364 -12.86 2.77 -8.28
C ASN A 364 -12.68 3.95 -9.25
N GLU A 365 -12.67 5.19 -8.76
CA GLU A 365 -12.39 6.36 -9.60
C GLU A 365 -10.97 6.36 -10.15
N ILE A 366 -10.00 5.93 -9.34
CA ILE A 366 -8.59 5.79 -9.77
C ILE A 366 -8.48 4.69 -10.83
N LEU A 367 -9.06 3.52 -10.60
CA LEU A 367 -9.08 2.40 -11.54
C LEU A 367 -9.63 2.82 -12.91
N LEU A 368 -10.86 3.33 -12.92
CA LEU A 368 -11.57 3.62 -14.17
C LEU A 368 -10.88 4.72 -14.99
N SER A 369 -10.35 5.75 -14.34
CA SER A 369 -9.60 6.80 -15.03
C SER A 369 -8.26 6.30 -15.56
N SER A 370 -7.56 5.44 -14.82
CA SER A 370 -6.30 4.82 -15.26
C SER A 370 -6.51 3.94 -16.48
N LEU A 371 -7.53 3.08 -16.47
CA LEU A 371 -7.86 2.21 -17.60
C LEU A 371 -8.31 3.01 -18.84
N ALA A 372 -9.05 4.12 -18.64
CA ALA A 372 -9.44 4.99 -19.75
C ALA A 372 -8.21 5.64 -20.41
N LEU A 373 -7.25 6.13 -19.63
CA LEU A 373 -6.00 6.69 -20.15
C LEU A 373 -5.13 5.63 -20.82
N ALA A 374 -4.98 4.45 -20.21
CA ALA A 374 -4.25 3.32 -20.79
C ALA A 374 -4.82 2.95 -22.16
N LYS A 375 -6.14 2.84 -22.28
CA LYS A 375 -6.82 2.56 -23.54
C LYS A 375 -6.57 3.64 -24.61
N GLN A 376 -6.57 4.93 -24.23
CA GLN A 376 -6.25 6.02 -25.16
C GLN A 376 -4.81 5.95 -25.69
N GLN A 377 -3.90 5.38 -24.91
CA GLN A 377 -2.50 5.17 -25.32
C GLN A 377 -2.25 3.80 -25.97
N GLY A 378 -3.31 2.99 -26.18
CA GLY A 378 -3.19 1.68 -26.81
C GLY A 378 -2.63 0.61 -25.87
N ILE A 379 -2.58 0.84 -24.56
CA ILE A 379 -2.07 -0.13 -23.57
C ILE A 379 -3.20 -1.08 -23.16
N ASN A 380 -2.98 -2.37 -23.37
CA ASN A 380 -3.87 -3.44 -22.93
C ASN A 380 -3.43 -3.93 -21.54
N GLY A 381 -3.96 -3.30 -20.49
CA GLY A 381 -3.54 -3.52 -19.11
C GLY A 381 -4.67 -3.95 -18.18
N LEU A 382 -4.28 -4.62 -17.09
CA LEU A 382 -5.08 -4.91 -15.91
C LEU A 382 -4.43 -4.24 -14.70
N ILE A 383 -5.24 -3.67 -13.81
CA ILE A 383 -4.79 -3.02 -12.56
C ILE A 383 -5.45 -3.73 -11.39
N TYR A 384 -4.65 -4.15 -10.41
CA TYR A 384 -5.14 -4.84 -9.21
C TYR A 384 -4.34 -4.44 -7.96
N THR A 385 -4.07 -3.14 -7.87
CA THR A 385 -3.31 -2.43 -6.84
C THR A 385 -4.08 -2.41 -5.51
N HIS A 386 -3.37 -2.62 -4.41
CA HIS A 386 -3.95 -2.66 -3.07
C HIS A 386 -3.14 -1.85 -2.04
N PRO A 387 -3.76 -1.47 -0.90
CA PRO A 387 -3.05 -0.90 0.23
C PRO A 387 -2.07 -1.91 0.83
N LEU A 388 -0.97 -1.39 1.39
CA LEU A 388 0.12 -2.16 1.96
C LEU A 388 0.59 -1.52 3.28
N GLY A 389 1.12 -2.32 4.18
CA GLY A 389 1.68 -1.82 5.43
C GLY A 389 1.72 -2.85 6.53
N LEU A 390 0.88 -2.69 7.59
CA LEU A 390 0.81 -3.66 8.70
C LEU A 390 0.27 -5.02 8.26
N HIS A 391 -0.34 -5.09 7.09
CA HIS A 391 -0.75 -6.31 6.38
C HIS A 391 -0.32 -6.18 4.93
N GLY A 392 -0.01 -7.29 4.26
CA GLY A 392 0.36 -7.32 2.84
C GLY A 392 -0.84 -6.90 1.97
N HIS A 393 -1.94 -7.65 1.99
CA HIS A 393 -3.22 -7.15 1.48
C HIS A 393 -3.87 -6.29 2.57
N GLY A 394 -3.52 -5.00 2.58
CA GLY A 394 -3.91 -4.04 3.61
C GLY A 394 -5.36 -3.59 3.51
N ALA A 395 -5.86 -2.94 4.58
CA ALA A 395 -7.12 -2.23 4.56
C ALA A 395 -6.93 -0.84 3.91
N GLY A 396 -7.93 -0.38 3.14
CA GLY A 396 -7.92 0.87 2.41
C GLY A 396 -8.52 0.71 1.01
N PRO A 397 -8.36 1.71 0.10
CA PRO A 397 -8.96 1.68 -1.23
C PRO A 397 -8.32 0.59 -2.11
N THR A 398 -9.12 -0.42 -2.47
CA THR A 398 -8.72 -1.42 -3.48
C THR A 398 -8.91 -0.82 -4.87
N ILE A 399 -7.89 -0.90 -5.74
CA ILE A 399 -7.88 -0.30 -7.08
C ILE A 399 -7.84 -1.43 -8.11
N GLY A 400 -9.01 -2.00 -8.43
CA GLY A 400 -9.13 -3.17 -9.28
C GLY A 400 -8.80 -4.48 -8.57
N LEU A 401 -9.25 -5.58 -9.14
CA LEU A 401 -8.82 -6.95 -8.87
C LEU A 401 -8.54 -7.60 -10.22
N TRP A 402 -7.70 -8.61 -10.25
CA TRP A 402 -7.30 -9.28 -11.49
C TRP A 402 -8.50 -9.74 -12.36
N ASP A 403 -9.65 -10.00 -11.73
CA ASP A 403 -10.92 -10.44 -12.36
C ASP A 403 -12.03 -9.36 -12.33
N GLN A 404 -11.80 -8.17 -11.71
CA GLN A 404 -12.78 -7.10 -11.58
C GLN A 404 -12.17 -5.74 -11.98
N GLN A 405 -12.35 -5.41 -13.28
CA GLN A 405 -11.80 -4.19 -13.88
C GLN A 405 -12.86 -3.09 -14.10
N THR A 406 -14.09 -3.30 -13.63
CA THR A 406 -15.22 -2.34 -13.78
C THR A 406 -15.58 -1.64 -12.47
N GLY A 407 -14.83 -1.89 -11.41
CA GLY A 407 -15.04 -1.39 -10.06
C GLY A 407 -15.33 -2.50 -9.06
N ILE A 408 -15.04 -2.23 -7.79
CA ILE A 408 -15.19 -3.16 -6.66
C ILE A 408 -16.13 -2.52 -5.66
N PRO A 409 -17.34 -3.04 -5.46
CA PRO A 409 -18.26 -2.51 -4.45
C PRO A 409 -17.65 -2.55 -3.04
N GLY A 410 -17.89 -1.51 -2.26
CA GLY A 410 -17.40 -1.38 -0.88
C GLY A 410 -15.92 -1.02 -0.80
N ARG A 411 -15.00 -1.98 -0.94
CA ARG A 411 -13.55 -1.72 -0.79
C ARG A 411 -12.99 -0.76 -1.85
N GLY A 412 -13.50 -0.81 -3.07
CA GLY A 412 -13.14 0.13 -4.12
C GLY A 412 -13.77 1.51 -3.95
N ASP A 413 -14.85 1.63 -3.18
CA ASP A 413 -15.53 2.90 -2.89
C ASP A 413 -14.89 3.67 -1.72
N TYR A 414 -13.95 3.05 -1.01
CA TYR A 414 -13.19 3.71 0.04
C TYR A 414 -12.25 4.78 -0.55
N LYS A 415 -12.13 5.90 0.17
CA LYS A 415 -11.35 7.05 -0.29
C LYS A 415 -9.87 6.90 0.05
N LEU A 416 -9.03 7.34 -0.88
CA LEU A 416 -7.60 7.46 -0.68
C LEU A 416 -7.29 8.63 0.27
N PHE A 417 -6.49 8.36 1.29
CA PHE A 417 -5.97 9.35 2.24
C PHE A 417 -4.45 9.46 2.11
N ARG A 418 -3.93 10.60 2.59
CA ARG A 418 -2.49 10.84 2.65
C ARG A 418 -1.77 9.90 3.62
N ASP A 419 -0.46 9.81 3.44
CA ASP A 419 0.46 9.06 4.29
C ASP A 419 0.15 7.55 4.28
N THR A 420 -0.20 7.02 3.08
CA THR A 420 -0.53 5.61 2.85
C THR A 420 0.46 4.94 1.91
N ALA A 421 0.67 3.65 2.08
CA ALA A 421 1.48 2.86 1.17
C ALA A 421 0.60 1.89 0.37
N HIS A 422 1.00 1.66 -0.88
CA HIS A 422 0.30 0.80 -1.83
C HIS A 422 1.30 -0.05 -2.59
N SER A 423 0.91 -1.28 -2.88
CA SER A 423 1.53 -2.05 -3.92
C SER A 423 0.99 -1.58 -5.26
N ILE A 424 1.86 -1.06 -6.14
CA ILE A 424 1.49 -0.63 -7.51
C ILE A 424 1.54 -1.86 -8.40
N GLU A 425 0.48 -2.66 -8.32
CA GLU A 425 0.36 -3.96 -8.94
C GLU A 425 -0.53 -3.91 -10.18
N LEU A 426 0.01 -4.43 -11.32
CA LEU A 426 -0.65 -4.40 -12.61
C LEU A 426 0.01 -5.35 -13.61
N SER A 427 -0.64 -5.56 -14.74
CA SER A 427 -0.01 -6.28 -15.84
C SER A 427 -0.42 -5.73 -17.19
N VAL A 428 0.44 -5.91 -18.19
CA VAL A 428 0.12 -5.72 -19.61
C VAL A 428 0.32 -7.00 -20.37
N THR A 429 -0.45 -7.18 -21.43
CA THR A 429 -0.34 -8.36 -22.31
C THR A 429 -0.04 -7.87 -23.71
N GLU A 430 1.12 -8.28 -24.26
CA GLU A 430 1.65 -7.79 -25.52
C GLU A 430 1.96 -8.94 -26.48
N THR A 431 1.69 -8.72 -27.76
CA THR A 431 2.16 -9.63 -28.82
C THR A 431 3.63 -9.32 -29.08
N VAL A 432 4.48 -10.28 -28.79
CA VAL A 432 5.93 -10.17 -28.94
C VAL A 432 6.37 -10.99 -30.15
N GLU A 433 7.15 -10.34 -31.06
CA GLU A 433 7.70 -11.03 -32.22
C GLU A 433 8.49 -12.27 -31.81
N ASP A 434 8.33 -13.36 -32.55
CA ASP A 434 8.88 -14.68 -32.25
C ASP A 434 8.33 -15.42 -31.01
N TRP A 435 7.31 -14.91 -30.35
CA TRP A 435 6.58 -15.61 -29.29
C TRP A 435 5.22 -16.06 -29.82
N GLU A 436 4.93 -17.35 -29.71
CA GLU A 436 3.67 -17.91 -30.23
C GLU A 436 2.45 -17.42 -29.45
N HIS A 437 2.65 -17.06 -28.19
CA HIS A 437 1.60 -16.56 -27.33
C HIS A 437 1.94 -15.16 -26.84
N PRO A 438 0.92 -14.33 -26.56
CA PRO A 438 1.14 -13.03 -25.97
C PRO A 438 1.92 -13.13 -24.68
N VAL A 439 2.93 -12.27 -24.52
CA VAL A 439 3.74 -12.15 -23.30
C VAL A 439 3.02 -11.27 -22.31
N ARG A 440 2.95 -11.72 -21.09
CA ARG A 440 2.40 -10.97 -19.98
C ARG A 440 3.53 -10.41 -19.11
N ILE A 441 3.57 -9.09 -19.00
CA ILE A 441 4.48 -8.37 -18.08
C ILE A 441 3.66 -8.00 -16.85
N MET A 442 4.00 -8.60 -15.72
CA MET A 442 3.41 -8.37 -14.40
C MET A 442 4.41 -7.61 -13.55
N LEU A 443 4.02 -6.44 -13.08
CA LEU A 443 4.88 -5.55 -12.30
C LEU A 443 4.20 -5.17 -11.01
N GLU A 444 4.98 -5.18 -9.92
CA GLU A 444 4.54 -4.75 -8.62
C GLU A 444 5.68 -4.15 -7.84
N GLU A 445 5.49 -2.92 -7.39
CA GLU A 445 6.48 -2.21 -6.59
C GLU A 445 5.79 -1.40 -5.50
N ASP A 446 6.34 -1.45 -4.31
CA ASP A 446 5.83 -0.72 -3.17
C ASP A 446 6.02 0.79 -3.33
N ALA A 447 4.95 1.54 -3.16
CA ALA A 447 4.94 2.98 -3.29
C ALA A 447 4.27 3.67 -2.09
N PHE A 448 4.62 4.93 -1.89
CA PHE A 448 4.07 5.78 -0.82
C PHE A 448 3.39 7.00 -1.42
N PHE A 449 2.18 7.30 -0.94
CA PHE A 449 1.38 8.46 -1.29
C PHE A 449 1.40 9.47 -0.14
N ASP A 450 1.99 10.66 -0.35
CA ASP A 450 2.12 11.72 0.65
C ASP A 450 0.90 12.66 0.77
N GLY A 451 -0.12 12.39 -0.06
CA GLY A 451 -1.32 13.22 -0.19
C GLY A 451 -1.36 14.05 -1.47
N ASN A 452 -0.23 14.21 -2.15
CA ASN A 452 -0.09 14.95 -3.41
C ASN A 452 0.59 14.12 -4.50
N HIS A 453 1.61 13.33 -4.12
CA HIS A 453 2.44 12.58 -5.06
C HIS A 453 2.61 11.13 -4.58
N VAL A 454 2.72 10.23 -5.56
CA VAL A 454 3.12 8.84 -5.33
C VAL A 454 4.59 8.70 -5.71
N ARG A 455 5.36 8.03 -4.87
CA ARG A 455 6.75 7.68 -5.16
C ARG A 455 7.01 6.22 -4.79
N PHE A 456 7.78 5.52 -5.59
CA PHE A 456 8.25 4.19 -5.22
C PHE A 456 9.16 4.28 -4.00
N LEU A 457 9.02 3.31 -3.08
CA LEU A 457 9.78 3.29 -1.83
C LEU A 457 11.26 2.96 -2.06
N SER A 458 11.56 2.07 -3.01
CA SER A 458 12.94 1.67 -3.32
C SER A 458 13.21 1.61 -4.83
N GLY A 459 12.53 2.47 -5.60
CA GLY A 459 12.59 2.43 -7.05
C GLY A 459 11.67 1.37 -7.66
N ARG A 460 11.76 1.19 -8.98
CA ARG A 460 11.01 0.17 -9.72
C ARG A 460 11.92 -0.56 -10.71
N GLN A 461 11.50 -1.73 -11.12
CA GLN A 461 12.14 -2.42 -12.22
C GLN A 461 11.76 -1.78 -13.56
N THR A 462 12.74 -1.37 -14.36
CA THR A 462 12.55 -0.79 -15.70
C THR A 462 13.00 -1.70 -16.83
N THR A 463 13.64 -2.82 -16.50
CA THR A 463 14.05 -3.89 -17.41
C THR A 463 14.20 -5.19 -16.62
N PRO A 464 13.87 -6.36 -17.18
CA PRO A 464 14.14 -7.64 -16.54
C PRO A 464 15.62 -7.81 -16.16
N TRP A 465 15.86 -8.51 -15.06
CA TRP A 465 17.21 -8.95 -14.70
C TRP A 465 17.73 -9.89 -15.78
N LEU A 466 18.97 -9.71 -16.20
CA LEU A 466 19.58 -10.61 -17.19
C LEU A 466 20.39 -11.69 -16.46
N VAL A 467 19.99 -12.94 -16.66
CA VAL A 467 20.72 -14.10 -16.11
C VAL A 467 21.62 -14.64 -17.20
N PRO A 468 22.96 -14.56 -17.02
CA PRO A 468 23.91 -15.06 -17.99
C PRO A 468 23.77 -16.56 -18.15
N ARG A 469 23.93 -17.05 -19.37
CA ARG A 469 24.18 -18.48 -19.60
C ARG A 469 25.57 -18.83 -19.03
N GLN A 470 25.61 -19.77 -18.11
CA GLN A 470 26.87 -20.35 -17.61
C GLN A 470 27.54 -21.21 -18.68
#